data_bd7cd9b3f8ffdf876b8f420ff82e2378
#
_entry.id   bd7cd9b3f8ffdf876b8f420ff82e2378
#
_cell.length_a   1.000
_cell.length_b   1.000
_cell.length_c   1.000
_cell.angle_alpha   90.00
_cell.angle_beta   90.00
_cell.angle_gamma   90.00
#
_symmetry.space_group_name_H-M   'P 1'
#
loop_
_entity.id
_entity.type
_entity.pdbx_description
1 polymer ?
#
loop_
_entity_poly.entity_id
_entity_poly.type
_entity_poly.pdbx_seq_one_letter_code
_entity_poly.pdbx_strand_id
1 'polypeptide(L)'
;MKYVGIDLIRELSLAFGPSGCEDAVSALIESQIKEDCDSYTVDTVGNIIAVIHGRGIYYDKKNPRRILLSAHMDEVGFMITAITEEGYLKFGTVGGIDPRVMCGRHVQVGDDKRRVHGVIASKAIHLQTPEERTKATPLSKMYIDIGAKDAEDAKKYVSVGDYATFDSDFVTFGKDNTRMKGKALDDRAGCAMLIEIMRDLHARPCDLPFDVCFAFTTCEEVGI
;
A
#
# COMPACT_ATOMS: atom_id res chain seq x y z
N MET A 1 -19.95 2.07 -0.75
CA MET A 1 -20.02 3.31 0.09
C MET A 1 -18.90 4.23 -0.37
N LYS A 2 -19.15 5.54 -0.56
CA LYS A 2 -18.08 6.51 -0.88
C LYS A 2 -17.48 7.05 0.41
N TYR A 3 -16.17 6.94 0.56
CA TYR A 3 -15.41 7.56 1.64
C TYR A 3 -14.97 8.96 1.22
N VAL A 4 -14.79 9.88 2.14
CA VAL A 4 -14.38 11.28 1.88
C VAL A 4 -13.33 11.74 2.91
N GLY A 5 -12.47 12.64 2.51
CA GLY A 5 -11.48 13.29 3.38
C GLY A 5 -10.62 12.27 4.14
N ILE A 6 -10.56 12.42 5.45
CA ILE A 6 -9.71 11.58 6.31
C ILE A 6 -10.14 10.11 6.35
N ASP A 7 -11.42 9.83 6.17
CA ASP A 7 -11.92 8.45 6.14
C ASP A 7 -11.47 7.76 4.84
N LEU A 8 -11.41 8.47 3.71
CA LEU A 8 -10.84 7.95 2.47
C LEU A 8 -9.34 7.63 2.63
N ILE A 9 -8.58 8.54 3.24
CA ILE A 9 -7.14 8.30 3.50
C ILE A 9 -6.97 7.10 4.44
N ARG A 10 -7.81 6.97 5.47
CA ARG A 10 -7.79 5.84 6.41
C ARG A 10 -8.00 4.50 5.69
N GLU A 11 -9.07 4.39 4.91
CA GLU A 11 -9.41 3.15 4.21
C GLU A 11 -8.32 2.75 3.22
N LEU A 12 -7.81 3.71 2.44
CA LEU A 12 -6.69 3.48 1.53
C LEU A 12 -5.42 3.10 2.29
N SER A 13 -5.06 3.80 3.37
CA SER A 13 -3.87 3.52 4.17
C SER A 13 -3.89 2.13 4.79
N LEU A 14 -5.05 1.64 5.26
CA LEU A 14 -5.18 0.34 5.92
C LEU A 14 -5.33 -0.82 4.94
N ALA A 15 -5.69 -0.56 3.69
CA ALA A 15 -5.80 -1.59 2.67
C ALA A 15 -4.45 -2.30 2.47
N PHE A 16 -4.49 -3.64 2.35
CA PHE A 16 -3.33 -4.47 2.09
C PHE A 16 -2.92 -4.33 0.62
N GLY A 17 -1.67 -4.06 0.34
CA GLY A 17 -1.23 -3.86 -1.04
C GLY A 17 0.27 -3.59 -1.15
N PRO A 18 1.14 -4.56 -0.81
CA PRO A 18 2.56 -4.47 -1.16
C PRO A 18 2.73 -4.57 -2.67
N SER A 19 3.86 -4.04 -3.20
CA SER A 19 4.16 -4.10 -4.64
C SER A 19 4.01 -5.51 -5.21
N GLY A 20 3.17 -5.66 -6.23
CA GLY A 20 2.82 -6.93 -6.86
C GLY A 20 1.63 -7.65 -6.21
N CYS A 21 0.97 -7.04 -5.22
CA CYS A 21 -0.23 -7.57 -4.57
C CYS A 21 -1.20 -6.44 -4.20
N GLU A 22 -1.53 -5.56 -5.17
CA GLU A 22 -2.32 -4.35 -4.98
C GLU A 22 -3.82 -4.55 -5.21
N ASP A 23 -4.30 -5.77 -5.44
CA ASP A 23 -5.69 -6.06 -5.84
C ASP A 23 -6.73 -5.44 -4.90
N ALA A 24 -6.51 -5.50 -3.57
CA ALA A 24 -7.46 -4.92 -2.61
C ALA A 24 -7.53 -3.39 -2.71
N VAL A 25 -6.39 -2.75 -2.96
CA VAL A 25 -6.31 -1.30 -3.13
C VAL A 25 -6.93 -0.87 -4.43
N SER A 26 -6.63 -1.59 -5.51
CA SER A 26 -7.22 -1.39 -6.84
C SER A 26 -8.74 -1.47 -6.76
N ALA A 27 -9.29 -2.56 -6.19
CA ALA A 27 -10.74 -2.71 -6.02
C ALA A 27 -11.36 -1.60 -5.17
N LEU A 28 -10.66 -1.15 -4.12
CA LEU A 28 -11.11 -0.02 -3.31
C LEU A 28 -11.17 1.26 -4.15
N ILE A 29 -10.10 1.60 -4.87
CA ILE A 29 -10.03 2.79 -5.72
C ILE A 29 -11.12 2.75 -6.79
N GLU A 30 -11.25 1.64 -7.53
CA GLU A 30 -12.30 1.48 -8.53
C GLU A 30 -13.70 1.74 -7.94
N SER A 31 -13.97 1.23 -6.74
CA SER A 31 -15.24 1.48 -6.04
C SER A 31 -15.50 2.95 -5.76
N GLN A 32 -14.43 3.76 -5.63
CA GLN A 32 -14.51 5.17 -5.30
C GLN A 32 -14.62 6.08 -6.53
N ILE A 33 -14.09 5.65 -7.70
CA ILE A 33 -13.97 6.51 -8.89
C ILE A 33 -14.99 6.23 -9.99
N LYS A 34 -15.56 5.03 -10.07
CA LYS A 34 -16.37 4.55 -11.20
C LYS A 34 -17.55 5.43 -11.60
N GLU A 35 -18.06 6.25 -10.67
CA GLU A 35 -19.16 7.18 -10.92
C GLU A 35 -18.70 8.62 -11.11
N ASP A 36 -17.42 8.89 -10.94
CA ASP A 36 -16.87 10.25 -10.92
C ASP A 36 -15.87 10.52 -12.07
N CYS A 37 -15.73 9.56 -13.01
CA CYS A 37 -14.94 9.71 -14.24
C CYS A 37 -15.76 9.35 -15.48
N ASP A 38 -15.35 9.86 -16.65
CA ASP A 38 -16.01 9.55 -17.93
C ASP A 38 -15.66 8.13 -18.41
N SER A 39 -14.44 7.66 -18.11
CA SER A 39 -13.97 6.30 -18.38
C SER A 39 -12.79 5.94 -17.51
N TYR A 40 -12.59 4.64 -17.27
CA TYR A 40 -11.33 4.14 -16.72
C TYR A 40 -11.00 2.77 -17.31
N THR A 41 -9.73 2.42 -17.27
CA THR A 41 -9.17 1.12 -17.68
C THR A 41 -8.18 0.64 -16.66
N VAL A 42 -8.08 -0.68 -16.49
CA VAL A 42 -7.00 -1.34 -15.74
C VAL A 42 -6.12 -2.04 -16.77
N ASP A 43 -4.84 -1.76 -16.74
CA ASP A 43 -3.90 -2.38 -17.67
C ASP A 43 -3.41 -3.76 -17.18
N THR A 44 -2.51 -4.38 -17.95
CA THR A 44 -2.04 -5.75 -17.67
C THR A 44 -1.16 -5.87 -16.43
N VAL A 45 -0.60 -4.78 -15.92
CA VAL A 45 0.18 -4.77 -14.68
C VAL A 45 -0.61 -4.23 -13.49
N GLY A 46 -1.87 -3.83 -13.72
CA GLY A 46 -2.79 -3.41 -12.67
C GLY A 46 -2.91 -1.89 -12.49
N ASN A 47 -2.24 -1.06 -13.30
CA ASN A 47 -2.43 0.38 -13.23
C ASN A 47 -3.86 0.77 -13.62
N ILE A 48 -4.48 1.63 -12.82
CA ILE A 48 -5.78 2.21 -13.14
C ILE A 48 -5.56 3.57 -13.81
N ILE A 49 -6.08 3.72 -15.02
CA ILE A 49 -6.05 4.99 -15.75
C ILE A 49 -7.49 5.47 -15.92
N ALA A 50 -7.85 6.53 -15.21
CA ALA A 50 -9.17 7.17 -15.32
C ALA A 50 -9.06 8.50 -16.07
N VAL A 51 -10.13 8.88 -16.76
CA VAL A 51 -10.15 10.09 -17.60
C VAL A 51 -11.42 10.90 -17.32
N ILE A 52 -11.24 12.20 -17.15
CA ILE A 52 -12.28 13.21 -17.30
C ILE A 52 -11.99 14.00 -18.59
N HIS A 53 -12.90 13.95 -19.54
CA HIS A 53 -12.75 14.64 -20.80
C HIS A 53 -12.93 16.16 -20.65
N GLY A 54 -12.13 16.89 -21.42
CA GLY A 54 -12.28 18.32 -21.55
C GLY A 54 -13.64 18.71 -22.11
N ARG A 55 -14.04 19.97 -21.84
CA ARG A 55 -15.34 20.55 -22.26
C ARG A 55 -15.25 22.08 -22.35
N GLY A 56 -16.26 22.67 -22.96
CA GLY A 56 -16.32 24.10 -23.15
C GLY A 56 -15.74 24.56 -24.49
N ILE A 57 -15.76 25.88 -24.72
CA ILE A 57 -15.45 26.47 -26.01
C ILE A 57 -13.98 26.39 -26.43
N TYR A 58 -13.08 26.18 -25.47
CA TYR A 58 -11.64 26.07 -25.71
C TYR A 58 -11.15 24.61 -25.80
N TYR A 59 -12.05 23.63 -25.69
CA TYR A 59 -11.69 22.21 -25.79
C TYR A 59 -11.65 21.73 -27.24
N ASP A 60 -10.47 21.34 -27.71
CA ASP A 60 -10.30 20.75 -29.04
C ASP A 60 -10.53 19.22 -29.00
N LYS A 61 -11.75 18.79 -29.34
CA LYS A 61 -12.11 17.36 -29.38
C LYS A 61 -11.31 16.53 -30.37
N LYS A 62 -10.73 17.15 -31.42
CA LYS A 62 -9.98 16.43 -32.47
C LYS A 62 -8.54 16.20 -32.07
N ASN A 63 -7.97 17.06 -31.23
CA ASN A 63 -6.60 16.98 -30.75
C ASN A 63 -6.54 17.44 -29.29
N PRO A 64 -7.11 16.65 -28.34
CA PRO A 64 -7.18 17.06 -26.94
C PRO A 64 -5.80 17.10 -26.31
N ARG A 65 -5.49 18.24 -25.68
CA ARG A 65 -4.35 18.28 -24.74
C ARG A 65 -4.70 17.47 -23.50
N ARG A 66 -3.70 16.92 -22.82
CA ARG A 66 -3.87 16.10 -21.63
C ARG A 66 -3.00 16.57 -20.48
N ILE A 67 -3.54 16.51 -19.29
CA ILE A 67 -2.79 16.61 -18.04
C ILE A 67 -2.85 15.24 -17.37
N LEU A 68 -1.71 14.75 -16.93
CA LEU A 68 -1.62 13.51 -16.15
C LEU A 68 -1.32 13.85 -14.69
N LEU A 69 -2.15 13.33 -13.80
CA LEU A 69 -1.94 13.30 -12.35
C LEU A 69 -1.67 11.85 -11.97
N SER A 70 -0.62 11.59 -11.21
CA SER A 70 -0.21 10.23 -10.85
C SER A 70 0.04 10.09 -9.36
N ALA A 71 -0.33 8.93 -8.82
CA ALA A 71 -0.01 8.47 -7.47
C ALA A 71 0.10 6.94 -7.49
N HIS A 72 1.00 6.34 -6.68
CA HIS A 72 1.12 4.89 -6.67
C HIS A 72 0.24 4.25 -5.58
N MET A 73 -0.23 3.02 -5.89
CA MET A 73 -1.12 2.25 -5.04
C MET A 73 -0.39 1.32 -4.07
N ASP A 74 0.83 0.92 -4.41
CA ASP A 74 1.57 -0.04 -3.62
C ASP A 74 2.19 0.57 -2.37
N GLU A 75 2.62 -0.30 -1.50
CA GLU A 75 3.35 0.02 -0.27
C GLU A 75 4.55 -0.91 -0.12
N VAL A 76 5.56 -0.47 0.63
CA VAL A 76 6.66 -1.35 1.05
C VAL A 76 6.15 -2.48 1.93
N GLY A 77 6.75 -3.65 1.78
CA GLY A 77 6.35 -4.83 2.54
C GLY A 77 7.42 -5.91 2.57
N PHE A 78 6.95 -7.14 2.69
CA PHE A 78 7.81 -8.30 2.78
C PHE A 78 7.22 -9.44 1.96
N MET A 79 8.10 -10.39 1.55
CA MET A 79 7.70 -11.65 0.94
C MET A 79 8.31 -12.80 1.74
N ILE A 80 7.52 -13.81 2.05
CA ILE A 80 7.96 -14.99 2.78
C ILE A 80 8.85 -15.84 1.87
N THR A 81 10.08 -16.09 2.30
CA THR A 81 11.09 -16.82 1.50
C THR A 81 11.36 -18.24 1.99
N ALA A 82 11.09 -18.52 3.28
CA ALA A 82 11.19 -19.88 3.84
C ALA A 82 10.41 -19.96 5.16
N ILE A 83 10.06 -21.20 5.54
CA ILE A 83 9.49 -21.54 6.85
C ILE A 83 10.51 -22.44 7.55
N THR A 84 10.94 -22.07 8.77
CA THR A 84 11.90 -22.88 9.55
C THR A 84 11.23 -24.08 10.22
N GLU A 85 12.02 -25.05 10.69
CA GLU A 85 11.49 -26.22 11.40
C GLU A 85 10.70 -25.83 12.66
N GLU A 86 11.09 -24.73 13.32
CA GLU A 86 10.43 -24.19 14.50
C GLU A 86 9.16 -23.36 14.17
N GLY A 87 8.80 -23.23 12.90
CA GLY A 87 7.61 -22.49 12.46
C GLY A 87 7.80 -20.99 12.25
N TYR A 88 9.04 -20.46 12.34
CA TYR A 88 9.31 -19.06 12.02
C TYR A 88 9.39 -18.84 10.52
N LEU A 89 8.97 -17.64 10.08
CA LEU A 89 8.99 -17.26 8.68
C LEU A 89 10.24 -16.44 8.38
N LYS A 90 11.03 -16.86 7.39
CA LYS A 90 12.06 -16.04 6.78
C LYS A 90 11.44 -15.18 5.70
N PHE A 91 11.95 -13.97 5.52
CA PHE A 91 11.37 -13.00 4.59
C PHE A 91 12.44 -12.16 3.91
N GLY A 92 12.09 -11.62 2.75
CA GLY A 92 12.81 -10.54 2.07
C GLY A 92 11.97 -9.27 2.09
N THR A 93 12.60 -8.11 1.89
CA THR A 93 11.88 -6.85 1.72
C THR A 93 11.34 -6.73 0.29
N VAL A 94 10.15 -6.14 0.17
CA VAL A 94 9.56 -5.65 -1.07
C VAL A 94 9.59 -4.13 -0.93
N GLY A 95 10.39 -3.46 -1.76
CA GLY A 95 10.70 -2.04 -1.59
C GLY A 95 11.77 -1.75 -0.53
N GLY A 96 12.03 -0.47 -0.32
CA GLY A 96 13.09 0.03 0.55
C GLY A 96 12.65 0.17 2.01
N ILE A 97 13.08 -0.73 2.90
CA ILE A 97 12.77 -0.66 4.34
C ILE A 97 14.06 -0.64 5.17
N ASP A 98 14.19 0.36 6.05
CA ASP A 98 15.32 0.44 6.98
C ASP A 98 15.25 -0.67 8.03
N PRO A 99 16.24 -1.59 8.12
CA PRO A 99 16.21 -2.66 9.09
C PRO A 99 16.17 -2.20 10.56
N ARG A 100 16.56 -0.96 10.84
CA ARG A 100 16.52 -0.40 12.22
C ARG A 100 15.10 -0.23 12.77
N VAL A 101 14.10 -0.12 11.88
CA VAL A 101 12.70 0.09 12.29
C VAL A 101 11.83 -1.17 12.20
N MET A 102 12.41 -2.33 11.87
CA MET A 102 11.65 -3.57 11.65
C MET A 102 11.41 -4.37 12.93
N CYS A 103 12.44 -4.59 13.76
CA CYS A 103 12.32 -5.46 14.92
C CYS A 103 11.25 -4.95 15.90
N GLY A 104 10.39 -5.86 16.35
CA GLY A 104 9.28 -5.58 17.26
C GLY A 104 8.03 -5.03 16.55
N ARG A 105 8.07 -4.85 15.23
CA ARG A 105 6.88 -4.39 14.49
C ARG A 105 5.93 -5.55 14.24
N HIS A 106 4.66 -5.25 14.38
CA HIS A 106 3.58 -6.15 14.01
C HIS A 106 3.41 -6.14 12.49
N VAL A 107 3.05 -7.29 11.94
CA VAL A 107 2.80 -7.49 10.51
C VAL A 107 1.55 -8.35 10.31
N GLN A 108 0.93 -8.19 9.15
CA GLN A 108 -0.08 -9.11 8.63
C GLN A 108 0.54 -9.88 7.48
N VAL A 109 0.50 -11.21 7.53
CA VAL A 109 1.07 -12.11 6.52
C VAL A 109 -0.06 -12.82 5.80
N GLY A 110 -0.02 -12.88 4.48
CA GLY A 110 -1.01 -13.56 3.64
C GLY A 110 -1.42 -12.74 2.42
N ASP A 111 -2.69 -12.83 2.08
CA ASP A 111 -3.32 -12.15 0.95
C ASP A 111 -4.61 -11.43 1.37
N ASP A 112 -5.43 -11.00 0.38
CA ASP A 112 -6.70 -10.34 0.64
C ASP A 112 -7.76 -11.20 1.30
N LYS A 113 -7.66 -12.53 1.14
CA LYS A 113 -8.66 -13.49 1.61
C LYS A 113 -8.33 -14.07 2.96
N ARG A 114 -7.03 -14.22 3.25
CA ARG A 114 -6.55 -14.86 4.47
C ARG A 114 -5.27 -14.20 4.94
N ARG A 115 -5.31 -13.64 6.14
CA ARG A 115 -4.17 -13.03 6.80
C ARG A 115 -4.02 -13.53 8.22
N VAL A 116 -2.79 -13.64 8.66
CA VAL A 116 -2.43 -13.94 10.05
C VAL A 116 -1.57 -12.82 10.61
N HIS A 117 -1.73 -12.52 11.89
CA HIS A 117 -0.87 -11.58 12.58
C HIS A 117 0.47 -12.21 12.92
N GLY A 118 1.52 -11.43 12.84
CA GLY A 118 2.86 -11.83 13.24
C GLY A 118 3.65 -10.67 13.82
N VAL A 119 4.81 -10.97 14.34
CA VAL A 119 5.77 -10.00 14.89
C VAL A 119 7.14 -10.24 14.27
N ILE A 120 7.77 -9.19 13.78
CA ILE A 120 9.18 -9.29 13.34
C ILE A 120 10.06 -9.37 14.57
N ALA A 121 10.79 -10.46 14.70
CA ALA A 121 11.65 -10.75 15.83
C ALA A 121 13.10 -11.00 15.40
N SER A 122 13.99 -10.91 16.35
CA SER A 122 15.41 -11.21 16.21
C SER A 122 15.99 -11.72 17.51
N LYS A 123 17.29 -12.06 17.52
CA LYS A 123 18.01 -12.48 18.72
C LYS A 123 17.86 -11.45 19.85
N ALA A 124 17.39 -11.89 21.01
CA ALA A 124 17.19 -11.04 22.17
C ALA A 124 18.48 -10.32 22.60
N ILE A 125 18.37 -9.08 23.06
CA ILE A 125 19.51 -8.20 23.35
C ILE A 125 20.50 -8.80 24.38
N HIS A 126 20.01 -9.53 25.38
CA HIS A 126 20.85 -10.16 26.40
C HIS A 126 21.65 -11.37 25.88
N LEU A 127 21.30 -11.90 24.72
CA LEU A 127 22.04 -12.96 24.02
C LEU A 127 23.00 -12.42 22.96
N GLN A 128 22.96 -11.12 22.67
CA GLN A 128 23.81 -10.47 21.68
C GLN A 128 25.18 -10.16 22.26
N THR A 129 26.23 -10.25 21.40
CA THR A 129 27.56 -9.76 21.75
C THR A 129 27.58 -8.22 21.83
N PRO A 130 28.62 -7.61 22.48
CA PRO A 130 28.76 -6.16 22.49
C PRO A 130 28.79 -5.55 21.08
N GLU A 131 29.43 -6.21 20.11
CA GLU A 131 29.55 -5.76 18.72
C GLU A 131 28.18 -5.83 18.01
N GLU A 132 27.39 -6.89 18.25
CA GLU A 132 26.04 -7.04 17.69
C GLU A 132 25.12 -5.90 18.16
N ARG A 133 25.25 -5.45 19.42
CA ARG A 133 24.41 -4.38 19.99
C ARG A 133 24.67 -3.00 19.39
N THR A 134 25.83 -2.79 18.76
CA THR A 134 26.18 -1.49 18.16
C THR A 134 25.77 -1.35 16.69
N LYS A 135 25.24 -2.41 16.10
CA LYS A 135 24.87 -2.47 14.67
C LYS A 135 23.38 -2.76 14.51
N ALA A 136 22.79 -2.30 13.41
CA ALA A 136 21.47 -2.75 13.01
C ALA A 136 21.46 -4.28 12.81
N THR A 137 20.43 -4.96 13.28
CA THR A 137 20.26 -6.39 13.03
C THR A 137 20.13 -6.65 11.55
N PRO A 138 20.97 -7.48 10.92
CA PRO A 138 20.82 -7.80 9.50
C PRO A 138 19.49 -8.53 9.25
N LEU A 139 18.89 -8.30 8.08
CA LEU A 139 17.63 -8.95 7.67
C LEU A 139 17.69 -10.49 7.79
N SER A 140 18.84 -11.10 7.42
CA SER A 140 19.06 -12.54 7.51
C SER A 140 18.94 -13.12 8.93
N LYS A 141 19.09 -12.27 9.97
CA LYS A 141 18.93 -12.64 11.38
C LYS A 141 17.54 -12.32 11.95
N MET A 142 16.67 -11.75 11.13
CA MET A 142 15.28 -11.50 11.48
C MET A 142 14.38 -12.66 11.03
N TYR A 143 13.22 -12.76 11.64
CA TYR A 143 12.16 -13.69 11.27
C TYR A 143 10.82 -13.11 11.71
N ILE A 144 9.73 -13.57 11.09
CA ILE A 144 8.38 -13.28 11.54
C ILE A 144 7.89 -14.47 12.36
N ASP A 145 7.41 -14.20 13.56
CA ASP A 145 6.76 -15.15 14.45
C ASP A 145 5.25 -14.97 14.35
N ILE A 146 4.53 -16.00 13.93
CA ILE A 146 3.07 -16.06 13.83
C ILE A 146 2.44 -16.92 14.92
N GLY A 147 3.23 -17.37 15.91
CA GLY A 147 2.80 -18.24 17.00
C GLY A 147 2.61 -19.71 16.61
N ALA A 148 3.15 -20.15 15.47
CA ALA A 148 3.13 -21.54 15.04
C ALA A 148 4.07 -22.41 15.90
N LYS A 149 3.70 -23.68 16.13
CA LYS A 149 4.48 -24.63 16.96
C LYS A 149 5.67 -25.22 16.21
N ASP A 150 5.53 -25.39 14.91
CA ASP A 150 6.49 -26.01 14.01
C ASP A 150 6.16 -25.64 12.55
N ALA A 151 6.98 -26.11 11.61
CA ALA A 151 6.80 -25.84 10.19
C ALA A 151 5.44 -26.33 9.65
N GLU A 152 4.96 -27.49 10.09
CA GLU A 152 3.71 -28.07 9.61
C GLU A 152 2.50 -27.27 10.13
N ASP A 153 2.61 -26.72 11.32
CA ASP A 153 1.59 -25.81 11.84
C ASP A 153 1.59 -24.48 11.10
N ALA A 154 2.77 -23.88 10.85
CA ALA A 154 2.90 -22.63 10.08
C ALA A 154 2.33 -22.75 8.67
N LYS A 155 2.60 -23.84 7.96
CA LYS A 155 2.10 -24.12 6.59
C LYS A 155 0.58 -24.19 6.48
N LYS A 156 -0.15 -24.36 7.59
CA LYS A 156 -1.62 -24.28 7.58
C LYS A 156 -2.11 -22.86 7.35
N TYR A 157 -1.29 -21.86 7.61
CA TYR A 157 -1.63 -20.45 7.62
C TYR A 157 -0.91 -19.65 6.54
N VAL A 158 0.34 -20.00 6.23
CA VAL A 158 1.23 -19.22 5.37
C VAL A 158 1.97 -20.15 4.42
N SER A 159 2.23 -19.66 3.21
CA SER A 159 3.05 -20.30 2.18
C SER A 159 4.27 -19.46 1.85
N VAL A 160 5.32 -20.09 1.33
CA VAL A 160 6.43 -19.38 0.70
C VAL A 160 5.89 -18.63 -0.54
N GLY A 161 6.24 -17.36 -0.67
CA GLY A 161 5.70 -16.47 -1.69
C GLY A 161 4.55 -15.60 -1.20
N ASP A 162 3.96 -15.87 -0.03
CA ASP A 162 2.97 -14.97 0.57
C ASP A 162 3.62 -13.62 0.92
N TYR A 163 2.82 -12.57 0.82
CA TYR A 163 3.23 -11.22 1.19
C TYR A 163 3.00 -10.93 2.67
N ALA A 164 3.67 -9.89 3.17
CA ALA A 164 3.37 -9.33 4.48
C ALA A 164 3.53 -7.80 4.43
N THR A 165 2.71 -7.10 5.23
CA THR A 165 2.82 -5.65 5.42
C THR A 165 2.86 -5.33 6.91
N PHE A 166 3.31 -4.12 7.24
CA PHE A 166 3.21 -3.63 8.61
C PHE A 166 1.74 -3.58 9.06
N ASP A 167 1.47 -4.11 10.24
CA ASP A 167 0.19 -3.96 10.92
C ASP A 167 0.25 -2.69 11.78
N SER A 168 -0.49 -1.67 11.38
CA SER A 168 -0.43 -0.35 11.98
C SER A 168 -1.82 0.27 12.05
N ASP A 169 -2.14 0.83 13.22
CA ASP A 169 -3.35 1.62 13.38
C ASP A 169 -3.27 2.94 12.60
N PHE A 170 -4.41 3.36 12.06
CA PHE A 170 -4.58 4.71 11.56
C PHE A 170 -5.17 5.58 12.68
N VAL A 171 -4.42 6.58 13.11
CA VAL A 171 -4.84 7.50 14.19
C VAL A 171 -4.62 8.95 13.81
N THR A 172 -5.50 9.81 14.28
CA THR A 172 -5.30 11.26 14.27
C THR A 172 -4.78 11.73 15.63
N PHE A 173 -3.92 12.73 15.65
CA PHE A 173 -3.29 13.23 16.86
C PHE A 173 -2.88 14.71 16.73
N GLY A 174 -2.27 15.24 17.79
CA GLY A 174 -1.90 16.64 17.87
C GLY A 174 -3.08 17.52 18.30
N LYS A 175 -2.83 18.83 18.41
CA LYS A 175 -3.90 19.79 18.74
C LYS A 175 -4.95 19.76 17.63
N ASP A 176 -6.21 19.62 18.02
CA ASP A 176 -7.35 19.58 17.12
C ASP A 176 -7.29 18.47 16.03
N ASN A 177 -6.57 17.35 16.31
CA ASN A 177 -6.40 16.22 15.40
C ASN A 177 -5.85 16.61 14.00
N THR A 178 -4.97 17.60 13.97
CA THR A 178 -4.42 18.15 12.71
C THR A 178 -3.31 17.30 12.07
N ARG A 179 -2.94 16.19 12.69
CA ARG A 179 -1.93 15.27 12.21
C ARG A 179 -2.50 13.87 12.14
N MET A 180 -1.96 13.05 11.24
CA MET A 180 -2.32 11.63 11.10
C MET A 180 -1.07 10.75 11.10
N LYS A 181 -1.24 9.53 11.57
CA LYS A 181 -0.28 8.43 11.48
C LYS A 181 -1.00 7.22 10.88
N GLY A 182 -0.39 6.58 9.91
CA GLY A 182 -0.83 5.34 9.28
C GLY A 182 0.34 4.67 8.56
N LYS A 183 0.12 3.46 8.04
CA LYS A 183 1.03 2.84 7.08
C LYS A 183 0.71 3.40 5.68
N ALA A 184 1.58 3.17 4.72
CA ALA A 184 1.34 3.45 3.30
C ALA A 184 0.79 4.86 2.98
N LEU A 185 1.11 5.88 3.80
CA LEU A 185 0.73 7.26 3.49
C LEU A 185 1.42 7.75 2.22
N ASP A 186 2.61 7.26 1.95
CA ASP A 186 3.29 7.25 0.70
C ASP A 186 2.84 5.98 -0.08
N ASP A 187 2.07 6.03 -1.19
CA ASP A 187 1.46 7.27 -1.68
C ASP A 187 -0.09 7.16 -1.72
N ARG A 188 -0.68 6.47 -0.73
CA ARG A 188 -2.15 6.38 -0.57
C ARG A 188 -2.79 7.74 -0.29
N ALA A 189 -2.01 8.69 0.27
CA ALA A 189 -2.47 10.07 0.42
C ALA A 189 -2.60 10.75 -0.94
N GLY A 190 -1.66 10.53 -1.86
CA GLY A 190 -1.77 10.96 -3.25
C GLY A 190 -2.97 10.32 -3.95
N CYS A 191 -3.18 9.01 -3.79
CA CYS A 191 -4.37 8.33 -4.32
C CYS A 191 -5.67 8.99 -3.82
N ALA A 192 -5.76 9.30 -2.52
CA ALA A 192 -6.92 10.00 -1.97
C ALA A 192 -7.10 11.39 -2.58
N MET A 193 -6.02 12.14 -2.77
CA MET A 193 -6.07 13.46 -3.43
C MET A 193 -6.55 13.36 -4.87
N LEU A 194 -6.08 12.37 -5.64
CA LEU A 194 -6.56 12.14 -7.01
C LEU A 194 -8.06 11.87 -7.05
N ILE A 195 -8.58 11.04 -6.15
CA ILE A 195 -10.01 10.73 -6.04
C ILE A 195 -10.82 11.99 -5.71
N GLU A 196 -10.38 12.79 -4.75
CA GLU A 196 -11.09 14.02 -4.38
C GLU A 196 -11.07 15.08 -5.49
N ILE A 197 -9.93 15.23 -6.21
CA ILE A 197 -9.85 16.12 -7.39
C ILE A 197 -10.81 15.64 -8.48
N MET A 198 -10.87 14.34 -8.74
CA MET A 198 -11.78 13.74 -9.73
C MET A 198 -13.24 14.06 -9.37
N ARG A 199 -13.64 13.88 -8.13
CA ARG A 199 -14.97 14.22 -7.62
C ARG A 199 -15.30 15.69 -7.76
N ASP A 200 -14.36 16.55 -7.44
CA ASP A 200 -14.52 17.99 -7.57
C ASP A 200 -14.73 18.41 -9.02
N LEU A 201 -13.97 17.87 -9.95
CA LEU A 201 -14.10 18.13 -11.38
C LEU A 201 -15.41 17.58 -11.95
N HIS A 202 -15.86 16.41 -11.45
CA HIS A 202 -17.14 15.83 -11.85
C HIS A 202 -18.33 16.64 -11.32
N ALA A 203 -18.31 17.03 -10.04
CA ALA A 203 -19.41 17.73 -9.37
C ALA A 203 -19.56 19.19 -9.80
N ARG A 204 -18.48 19.84 -10.22
CA ARG A 204 -18.45 21.26 -10.63
C ARG A 204 -18.15 21.38 -12.12
N PRO A 205 -19.15 21.27 -13.00
CA PRO A 205 -18.94 21.45 -14.44
C PRO A 205 -18.39 22.87 -14.72
N CYS A 206 -17.15 22.93 -15.10
CA CYS A 206 -16.46 24.14 -15.55
C CYS A 206 -15.91 23.91 -16.96
N ASP A 207 -15.57 24.98 -17.66
CA ASP A 207 -14.82 24.86 -18.91
C ASP A 207 -13.45 24.23 -18.62
N LEU A 208 -13.18 23.10 -19.26
CA LEU A 208 -11.97 22.33 -19.11
C LEU A 208 -11.33 22.15 -20.50
N PRO A 209 -10.32 22.97 -20.87
CA PRO A 209 -9.77 22.98 -22.22
C PRO A 209 -8.84 21.80 -22.54
N PHE A 210 -8.78 20.79 -21.67
CA PHE A 210 -7.93 19.61 -21.78
C PHE A 210 -8.58 18.41 -21.08
N ASP A 211 -8.16 17.21 -21.45
CA ASP A 211 -8.48 16.00 -20.69
C ASP A 211 -7.62 15.94 -19.41
N VAL A 212 -8.20 15.49 -18.33
CA VAL A 212 -7.46 15.13 -17.10
C VAL A 212 -7.40 13.62 -16.98
N CYS A 213 -6.20 13.07 -17.00
CA CYS A 213 -5.91 11.67 -16.82
C CYS A 213 -5.40 11.46 -15.38
N PHE A 214 -5.96 10.48 -14.70
CA PHE A 214 -5.58 10.08 -13.34
C PHE A 214 -4.97 8.69 -13.42
N ALA A 215 -3.70 8.55 -13.04
CA ALA A 215 -2.99 7.28 -13.00
C ALA A 215 -2.79 6.85 -11.54
N PHE A 216 -3.37 5.72 -11.18
CA PHE A 216 -3.07 5.02 -9.95
C PHE A 216 -2.16 3.85 -10.33
N THR A 217 -0.87 3.97 -10.01
CA THR A 217 0.15 3.05 -10.51
C THR A 217 0.47 1.94 -9.51
N THR A 218 1.02 0.85 -10.02
CA THR A 218 1.49 -0.31 -9.25
C THR A 218 3.01 -0.37 -9.24
N CYS A 219 3.60 -1.12 -8.30
CA CYS A 219 5.01 -1.52 -8.29
C CYS A 219 6.03 -0.36 -8.27
N GLU A 220 5.65 0.85 -7.81
CA GLU A 220 6.58 1.99 -7.72
C GLU A 220 7.73 1.70 -6.77
N GLU A 221 7.44 1.10 -5.61
CA GLU A 221 8.40 0.81 -4.53
C GLU A 221 9.49 -0.21 -4.92
N VAL A 222 9.28 -0.92 -6.03
CA VAL A 222 10.28 -1.84 -6.61
C VAL A 222 10.89 -1.31 -7.92
N GLY A 223 10.56 -0.07 -8.31
CA GLY A 223 11.20 0.66 -9.40
C GLY A 223 10.63 0.39 -10.79
N ILE A 224 9.34 0.11 -10.89
CA ILE A 224 8.63 -0.08 -12.16
C ILE A 224 7.74 1.13 -12.47
#